data_9557a3076ca1cb9f62a9f3ded452b106
#
_entry.id   9557a3076ca1cb9f62a9f3ded452b106
#
_cell.length_a   1.000
_cell.length_b   1.000
_cell.length_c   1.000
_cell.angle_alpha   90.00
_cell.angle_beta   90.00
_cell.angle_gamma   90.00
#
_symmetry.space_group_name_H-M   'P 1'
#
loop_
_entity.id
_entity.type
_entity.pdbx_description
1 polymer ?
#
loop_
_entity_poly.entity_id
_entity_poly.type
_entity_poly.pdbx_seq_one_letter_code
_entity_poly.pdbx_strand_id
1 'polypeptide(L)'
;MTLPTSSINIINSNTARLSSNLAREGRQVLFSPTETFAGIAEDGFADLGLFPPDAKIAPTSNIQRSDIQAQNPNGGAPIVLASDTTSISITYDIPVLTPDDTVRDLHNGTPSAEITDGPLAGSKISPITPGASIVGRLIILNRREGQNLVRVAWHPRAFLQSNGTGDSQNRDTVQFTATVQAFNYTPGSTLTAYDAQITEYGAIFTVARDKVQTLLDTLAAEALPA
;
A
#
# COMPACT_ATOMS: atom_id res chain seq x y z
N MET A 1 -0.72 33.92 11.01
CA MET A 1 -1.36 32.98 10.08
C MET A 1 -0.68 31.62 10.34
N THR A 2 -1.24 30.80 11.21
CA THR A 2 -0.73 29.47 11.54
C THR A 2 -1.10 28.55 10.38
N LEU A 3 -0.07 27.99 9.72
CA LEU A 3 -0.26 26.94 8.74
C LEU A 3 -0.98 25.75 9.42
N PRO A 4 -1.94 25.11 8.77
CA PRO A 4 -2.58 23.94 9.32
C PRO A 4 -1.50 22.87 9.56
N THR A 5 -1.46 22.39 10.76
CA THR A 5 -0.61 21.27 11.17
C THR A 5 -0.96 20.07 10.29
N SER A 6 0.05 19.44 9.70
CA SER A 6 0.00 18.27 8.85
C SER A 6 -1.18 17.34 9.15
N SER A 7 -2.01 17.09 8.16
CA SER A 7 -3.18 16.24 8.26
C SER A 7 -2.89 14.74 8.08
N ILE A 8 -1.64 14.36 7.77
CA ILE A 8 -1.28 12.94 7.80
C ILE A 8 -1.09 12.50 9.24
N ASN A 9 -2.11 11.84 9.73
CA ASN A 9 -2.06 11.19 11.04
C ASN A 9 -1.44 9.80 10.86
N ILE A 10 -0.12 9.71 10.96
CA ILE A 10 0.59 8.44 10.90
C ILE A 10 0.58 7.83 12.29
N ILE A 11 -0.28 6.85 12.46
CA ILE A 11 -0.59 6.23 13.75
C ILE A 11 0.19 4.93 13.86
N ASN A 12 1.45 5.00 14.19
CA ASN A 12 2.18 3.86 14.74
C ASN A 12 3.39 4.31 15.55
N SER A 13 3.98 3.41 16.30
CA SER A 13 5.18 3.65 17.13
C SER A 13 6.39 4.10 16.30
N ASN A 14 6.33 3.99 14.97
CA ASN A 14 7.34 4.46 14.04
C ASN A 14 7.18 5.94 13.65
N THR A 15 6.16 6.65 14.16
CA THR A 15 5.90 8.08 13.84
C THR A 15 7.12 8.95 14.10
N ALA A 16 7.84 8.72 15.21
CA ALA A 16 9.09 9.42 15.51
C ALA A 16 10.22 9.05 14.51
N ARG A 17 10.21 7.84 13.96
CA ARG A 17 11.16 7.42 12.92
C ARG A 17 10.79 7.99 11.56
N LEU A 18 9.52 8.25 11.32
CA LEU A 18 9.04 8.86 10.09
C LEU A 18 9.54 10.28 9.92
N SER A 19 9.45 11.10 10.93
CA SER A 19 9.98 12.47 10.90
C SER A 19 11.50 12.49 10.68
N SER A 20 12.23 11.51 11.23
CA SER A 20 13.66 11.32 11.00
C SER A 20 13.96 10.60 9.67
N ASN A 21 13.08 9.70 9.19
CA ASN A 21 13.25 8.94 7.96
C ASN A 21 12.82 9.72 6.71
N LEU A 22 12.00 10.76 6.84
CA LEU A 22 11.81 11.74 5.77
C LEU A 22 13.14 12.40 5.36
N ALA A 23 14.12 12.42 6.25
CA ALA A 23 15.48 12.89 5.96
C ALA A 23 16.42 11.80 5.44
N ARG A 24 16.08 10.51 5.57
CA ARG A 24 16.93 9.38 5.14
C ARG A 24 16.54 8.86 3.77
N GLU A 25 17.49 8.26 3.14
CA GLU A 25 17.33 7.58 1.86
C GLU A 25 16.67 6.22 2.09
N GLY A 26 15.83 5.80 1.15
CA GLY A 26 15.18 4.51 1.25
C GLY A 26 13.77 4.48 0.67
N ARG A 27 13.11 3.41 0.98
CA ARG A 27 11.71 3.16 0.63
C ARG A 27 10.85 3.29 1.86
N GLN A 28 9.65 3.80 1.66
CA GLN A 28 8.62 3.89 2.68
C GLN A 28 7.30 3.49 2.05
N VAL A 29 6.51 2.70 2.76
CA VAL A 29 5.18 2.28 2.32
C VAL A 29 4.18 2.70 3.37
N LEU A 30 3.20 3.48 2.95
CA LEU A 30 2.12 3.96 3.79
C LEU A 30 0.81 3.34 3.31
N PHE A 31 0.00 2.86 4.23
CA PHE A 31 -1.30 2.27 3.95
C PHE A 31 -2.37 2.92 4.82
N SER A 32 -3.49 3.28 4.20
CA SER A 32 -4.67 3.86 4.87
C SER A 32 -5.86 2.95 4.60
N PRO A 33 -6.39 2.25 5.61
CA PRO A 33 -7.57 1.41 5.42
C PRO A 33 -8.81 2.27 5.10
N THR A 34 -9.76 1.70 4.36
CA THR A 34 -11.03 2.38 4.03
C THR A 34 -11.92 2.56 5.26
N GLU A 35 -11.83 1.64 6.21
CA GLU A 35 -12.56 1.71 7.48
C GLU A 35 -11.56 1.81 8.63
N THR A 36 -11.99 2.34 9.77
CA THR A 36 -11.15 2.38 10.97
C THR A 36 -10.68 0.97 11.35
N PHE A 37 -9.38 0.76 11.40
CA PHE A 37 -8.78 -0.54 11.65
C PHE A 37 -7.59 -0.43 12.62
N ALA A 38 -7.57 -1.24 13.67
CA ALA A 38 -6.44 -1.34 14.62
C ALA A 38 -5.91 0.01 15.12
N GLY A 39 -6.80 0.97 15.37
CA GLY A 39 -6.45 2.33 15.78
C GLY A 39 -6.02 3.27 14.65
N ILE A 40 -5.99 2.81 13.40
CA ILE A 40 -5.82 3.64 12.21
C ILE A 40 -7.20 4.20 11.84
N ALA A 41 -7.36 5.52 11.87
CA ALA A 41 -8.59 6.17 11.41
C ALA A 41 -8.75 6.05 9.89
N GLU A 42 -9.95 6.29 9.37
CA GLU A 42 -10.24 6.25 7.93
C GLU A 42 -9.33 7.16 7.08
N ASP A 43 -8.94 8.31 7.62
CA ASP A 43 -8.06 9.29 6.98
C ASP A 43 -6.59 9.12 7.38
N GLY A 44 -6.29 8.18 8.30
CA GLY A 44 -4.97 7.92 8.82
C GLY A 44 -4.14 7.00 7.93
N PHE A 45 -2.83 7.22 7.91
CA PHE A 45 -1.88 6.34 7.26
C PHE A 45 -1.01 5.62 8.27
N ALA A 46 -0.93 4.30 8.17
CA ALA A 46 0.07 3.50 8.86
C ALA A 46 1.33 3.40 8.01
N ASP A 47 2.48 3.61 8.62
CA ASP A 47 3.76 3.23 8.02
C ASP A 47 3.99 1.74 8.28
N LEU A 48 4.15 0.97 7.22
CA LEU A 48 4.41 -0.48 7.35
C LEU A 48 5.78 -0.78 7.98
N GLY A 49 6.65 0.22 8.11
CA GLY A 49 7.89 0.13 8.87
C GLY A 49 9.14 -0.08 8.02
N LEU A 50 10.08 -0.86 8.54
CA LEU A 50 11.37 -1.09 7.91
C LEU A 50 11.33 -2.30 6.99
N PHE A 51 12.12 -2.25 5.92
CA PHE A 51 12.24 -3.33 4.94
C PHE A 51 13.64 -3.95 5.00
N PRO A 52 13.77 -5.24 4.68
CA PRO A 52 15.08 -5.85 4.47
C PRO A 52 15.90 -5.06 3.43
N PRO A 53 17.24 -4.96 3.56
CA PRO A 53 18.05 -4.15 2.67
C PRO A 53 18.03 -4.62 1.21
N ASP A 54 17.75 -5.89 0.97
CA ASP A 54 17.61 -6.54 -0.33
C ASP A 54 16.15 -6.52 -0.88
N ALA A 55 15.20 -6.01 -0.12
CA ALA A 55 13.80 -5.98 -0.53
C ALA A 55 13.61 -5.18 -1.83
N LYS A 56 12.90 -5.78 -2.77
CA LYS A 56 12.53 -5.16 -4.04
C LYS A 56 11.03 -4.90 -4.05
N ILE A 57 10.62 -3.72 -3.60
CA ILE A 57 9.21 -3.30 -3.70
C ILE A 57 9.03 -2.64 -5.07
N ALA A 58 8.61 -3.44 -6.05
CA ALA A 58 8.41 -2.99 -7.43
C ALA A 58 7.05 -3.47 -7.93
N PRO A 59 6.38 -2.69 -8.79
CA PRO A 59 5.12 -3.10 -9.38
C PRO A 59 5.32 -4.28 -10.34
N THR A 60 4.48 -5.30 -10.19
CA THR A 60 4.34 -6.37 -11.16
C THR A 60 2.96 -6.27 -11.79
N SER A 61 2.91 -6.06 -13.10
CA SER A 61 1.64 -5.96 -13.84
C SER A 61 1.18 -7.35 -14.25
N ASN A 62 -0.01 -7.71 -13.84
CA ASN A 62 -0.67 -8.96 -14.22
C ASN A 62 -1.79 -8.64 -15.19
N ILE A 63 -1.64 -9.08 -16.44
CA ILE A 63 -2.63 -8.86 -17.50
C ILE A 63 -3.19 -10.21 -17.90
N GLN A 64 -4.50 -10.39 -17.71
CA GLN A 64 -5.22 -11.55 -18.19
C GLN A 64 -5.87 -11.22 -19.53
N ARG A 65 -5.76 -12.15 -20.47
CA ARG A 65 -6.36 -12.04 -21.79
C ARG A 65 -7.20 -13.26 -22.09
N SER A 66 -8.27 -13.04 -22.82
CA SER A 66 -9.09 -14.09 -23.39
C SER A 66 -8.97 -14.04 -24.91
N ASP A 67 -8.54 -15.13 -25.52
CA ASP A 67 -8.37 -15.21 -26.95
C ASP A 67 -9.60 -15.89 -27.60
N ILE A 68 -10.19 -15.23 -28.58
CA ILE A 68 -11.19 -15.80 -29.45
C ILE A 68 -10.44 -16.53 -30.58
N GLN A 69 -10.58 -17.83 -30.60
CA GLN A 69 -9.86 -18.68 -31.56
C GLN A 69 -10.82 -19.34 -32.56
N ALA A 70 -10.37 -19.49 -33.79
CA ALA A 70 -11.03 -20.27 -34.81
C ALA A 70 -10.18 -21.46 -35.25
N GLN A 71 -10.84 -22.49 -35.74
CA GLN A 71 -10.17 -23.64 -36.34
C GLN A 71 -9.36 -23.20 -37.54
N ASN A 72 -8.12 -23.65 -37.65
CA ASN A 72 -7.30 -23.42 -38.83
C ASN A 72 -7.80 -24.29 -39.99
N PRO A 73 -8.31 -23.71 -41.09
CA PRO A 73 -8.85 -24.49 -42.21
C PRO A 73 -7.78 -25.35 -42.91
N ASN A 74 -6.50 -25.02 -42.74
CA ASN A 74 -5.39 -25.78 -43.32
C ASN A 74 -4.82 -26.84 -42.34
N GLY A 75 -5.47 -27.09 -41.21
CA GLY A 75 -4.95 -27.93 -40.13
C GLY A 75 -3.85 -27.25 -39.34
N GLY A 76 -3.55 -27.79 -38.18
CA GLY A 76 -2.55 -27.23 -37.24
C GLY A 76 -3.17 -26.44 -36.07
N ALA A 77 -2.38 -25.55 -35.47
CA ALA A 77 -2.83 -24.79 -34.33
C ALA A 77 -4.00 -23.84 -34.66
N PRO A 78 -4.94 -23.60 -33.72
CA PRO A 78 -6.02 -22.64 -33.90
C PRO A 78 -5.49 -21.25 -34.25
N ILE A 79 -6.25 -20.50 -35.01
CA ILE A 79 -5.94 -19.11 -35.37
C ILE A 79 -6.61 -18.20 -34.35
N VAL A 80 -5.84 -17.30 -33.71
CA VAL A 80 -6.39 -16.27 -32.83
C VAL A 80 -7.00 -15.16 -33.67
N LEU A 81 -8.31 -14.95 -33.54
CA LEU A 81 -9.05 -13.92 -34.27
C LEU A 81 -9.07 -12.59 -33.56
N ALA A 82 -9.17 -12.62 -32.20
CA ALA A 82 -9.17 -11.47 -31.35
C ALA A 82 -8.59 -11.85 -29.99
N SER A 83 -8.02 -10.88 -29.29
CA SER A 83 -7.51 -11.04 -27.93
C SER A 83 -8.01 -9.89 -27.09
N ASP A 84 -8.92 -10.17 -26.16
CA ASP A 84 -9.50 -9.20 -25.26
C ASP A 84 -8.82 -9.23 -23.88
N THR A 85 -8.47 -8.08 -23.37
CA THR A 85 -7.96 -7.97 -21.98
C THR A 85 -9.13 -8.09 -21.01
N THR A 86 -9.12 -9.12 -20.17
CA THR A 86 -10.20 -9.41 -19.21
C THR A 86 -9.95 -8.81 -17.84
N SER A 87 -8.71 -8.72 -17.42
CA SER A 87 -8.34 -8.03 -16.18
C SER A 87 -6.91 -7.51 -16.21
N ILE A 88 -6.69 -6.40 -15.50
CA ILE A 88 -5.38 -5.85 -15.22
C ILE A 88 -5.29 -5.63 -13.72
N SER A 89 -4.21 -6.07 -13.09
CA SER A 89 -3.89 -5.74 -11.71
C SER A 89 -2.40 -5.45 -11.57
N ILE A 90 -2.06 -4.64 -10.57
CA ILE A 90 -0.67 -4.34 -10.21
C ILE A 90 -0.45 -4.92 -8.82
N THR A 91 0.57 -5.74 -8.64
CA THR A 91 0.91 -6.33 -7.34
C THR A 91 2.26 -5.82 -6.85
N TYR A 92 2.36 -5.65 -5.54
CA TYR A 92 3.59 -5.32 -4.82
C TYR A 92 3.80 -6.35 -3.73
N ASP A 93 4.98 -6.94 -3.67
CA ASP A 93 5.40 -7.75 -2.54
C ASP A 93 6.15 -6.87 -1.54
N ILE A 94 5.66 -6.85 -0.30
CA ILE A 94 6.11 -5.92 0.73
C ILE A 94 6.57 -6.75 1.95
N PRO A 95 7.86 -7.11 2.02
CA PRO A 95 8.42 -7.74 3.21
C PRO A 95 8.71 -6.67 4.27
N VAL A 96 8.17 -6.80 5.45
CA VAL A 96 8.35 -5.87 6.58
C VAL A 96 9.20 -6.52 7.66
N LEU A 97 10.25 -5.83 8.08
CA LEU A 97 11.17 -6.27 9.12
C LEU A 97 10.73 -5.72 10.48
N THR A 98 10.70 -6.58 11.51
CA THR A 98 10.32 -6.17 12.87
C THR A 98 9.01 -5.37 12.93
N PRO A 99 7.87 -5.98 12.54
CA PRO A 99 6.59 -5.30 12.56
C PRO A 99 6.19 -4.89 13.97
N ASP A 100 5.60 -3.71 14.14
CA ASP A 100 4.94 -3.30 15.37
C ASP A 100 3.55 -3.97 15.51
N ASP A 101 2.86 -3.73 16.61
CA ASP A 101 1.55 -4.31 16.88
C ASP A 101 0.52 -3.94 15.80
N THR A 102 0.52 -2.69 15.33
CA THR A 102 -0.40 -2.21 14.29
C THR A 102 -0.17 -2.94 12.96
N VAL A 103 1.10 -3.11 12.57
CA VAL A 103 1.46 -3.84 11.36
C VAL A 103 1.16 -5.34 11.49
N ARG A 104 1.33 -5.91 12.70
CA ARG A 104 0.91 -7.29 12.97
C ARG A 104 -0.60 -7.47 12.87
N ASP A 105 -1.37 -6.52 13.37
CA ASP A 105 -2.82 -6.53 13.27
C ASP A 105 -3.29 -6.41 11.81
N LEU A 106 -2.66 -5.53 11.03
CA LEU A 106 -2.88 -5.45 9.58
C LEU A 106 -2.55 -6.78 8.88
N HIS A 107 -1.46 -7.44 9.29
CA HIS A 107 -1.08 -8.72 8.72
C HIS A 107 -2.08 -9.82 9.10
N ASN A 108 -2.55 -9.84 10.33
CA ASN A 108 -3.55 -10.83 10.78
C ASN A 108 -4.96 -10.56 10.24
N GLY A 109 -5.20 -9.36 9.70
CA GLY A 109 -6.50 -8.94 9.18
C GLY A 109 -7.54 -8.69 10.26
N THR A 110 -7.15 -8.68 11.53
CA THR A 110 -8.03 -8.48 12.68
C THR A 110 -7.25 -7.79 13.80
N PRO A 111 -7.84 -6.77 14.47
CA PRO A 111 -7.20 -6.14 15.62
C PRO A 111 -6.99 -7.12 16.77
N SER A 112 -5.84 -7.00 17.42
CA SER A 112 -5.58 -7.71 18.68
C SER A 112 -6.43 -7.13 19.80
N ALA A 113 -6.86 -8.01 20.72
CA ALA A 113 -7.57 -7.63 21.93
C ALA A 113 -6.69 -7.88 23.15
N GLU A 114 -6.78 -6.99 24.15
CA GLU A 114 -6.13 -7.20 25.44
C GLU A 114 -6.97 -8.13 26.31
N ILE A 115 -6.33 -9.11 26.95
CA ILE A 115 -6.96 -9.98 27.94
C ILE A 115 -7.03 -9.21 29.24
N THR A 116 -8.25 -8.88 29.68
CA THR A 116 -8.46 -8.04 30.87
C THR A 116 -8.49 -8.81 32.16
N ASP A 117 -8.82 -10.13 32.13
CA ASP A 117 -9.09 -10.93 33.29
C ASP A 117 -8.28 -12.23 33.31
N GLY A 118 -8.09 -12.77 34.52
CA GLY A 118 -7.47 -14.08 34.75
C GLY A 118 -5.92 -14.03 34.75
N PRO A 119 -5.28 -15.22 34.75
CA PRO A 119 -3.82 -15.32 34.86
C PRO A 119 -3.03 -14.77 33.69
N LEU A 120 -3.70 -14.46 32.58
CA LEU A 120 -3.12 -13.86 31.38
C LEU A 120 -3.48 -12.37 31.20
N ALA A 121 -4.03 -11.73 32.22
CA ALA A 121 -4.37 -10.31 32.17
C ALA A 121 -3.16 -9.45 31.78
N GLY A 122 -3.38 -8.47 30.89
CA GLY A 122 -2.32 -7.65 30.28
C GLY A 122 -1.64 -8.28 29.06
N SER A 123 -1.98 -9.52 28.71
CA SER A 123 -1.52 -10.15 27.46
C SER A 123 -2.46 -9.80 26.30
N LYS A 124 -1.93 -9.85 25.07
CA LYS A 124 -2.72 -9.65 23.84
C LYS A 124 -3.03 -10.98 23.17
N ILE A 125 -4.21 -11.06 22.60
CA ILE A 125 -4.62 -12.16 21.74
C ILE A 125 -5.00 -11.62 20.37
N SER A 126 -4.45 -12.20 19.32
CA SER A 126 -4.77 -11.85 17.93
C SER A 126 -5.40 -13.06 17.25
N PRO A 127 -6.60 -12.93 16.69
CA PRO A 127 -7.19 -14.00 15.90
C PRO A 127 -6.40 -14.18 14.61
N ILE A 128 -6.27 -15.43 14.15
CA ILE A 128 -5.67 -15.74 12.86
C ILE A 128 -6.80 -15.89 11.86
N THR A 129 -6.86 -14.99 10.88
CA THR A 129 -7.87 -15.01 9.80
C THR A 129 -7.17 -15.26 8.46
N PRO A 130 -7.06 -16.53 8.02
CA PRO A 130 -6.40 -16.83 6.76
C PRO A 130 -7.09 -16.15 5.57
N GLY A 131 -6.30 -15.52 4.69
CA GLY A 131 -6.83 -14.87 3.50
C GLY A 131 -7.51 -13.53 3.76
N ALA A 132 -7.39 -12.96 4.96
CA ALA A 132 -7.90 -11.63 5.24
C ALA A 132 -7.29 -10.61 4.27
N SER A 133 -8.13 -9.72 3.80
CA SER A 133 -7.76 -8.65 2.87
C SER A 133 -8.34 -7.34 3.35
N ILE A 134 -7.50 -6.34 3.49
CA ILE A 134 -7.90 -5.01 3.93
C ILE A 134 -7.85 -4.08 2.72
N VAL A 135 -8.96 -3.42 2.45
CA VAL A 135 -9.07 -2.43 1.38
C VAL A 135 -8.60 -1.08 1.89
N GLY A 136 -7.84 -0.35 1.08
CA GLY A 136 -7.36 0.96 1.47
C GLY A 136 -6.60 1.68 0.36
N ARG A 137 -6.01 2.81 0.71
CA ARG A 137 -5.11 3.60 -0.14
C ARG A 137 -3.67 3.22 0.13
N LEU A 138 -2.86 3.16 -0.92
CA LEU A 138 -1.46 2.77 -0.82
C LEU A 138 -0.57 3.89 -1.37
N ILE A 139 0.46 4.25 -0.60
CA ILE A 139 1.49 5.20 -1.02
C ILE A 139 2.86 4.54 -0.87
N ILE A 140 3.65 4.54 -1.94
CA ILE A 140 5.01 4.01 -1.94
C ILE A 140 5.98 5.14 -2.30
N LEU A 141 6.84 5.49 -1.35
CA LEU A 141 7.88 6.49 -1.55
C LEU A 141 9.21 5.80 -1.88
N ASN A 142 9.84 6.27 -2.94
CA ASN A 142 11.18 5.88 -3.34
C ASN A 142 12.09 7.10 -3.35
N ARG A 143 13.11 7.09 -2.50
CA ARG A 143 14.16 8.10 -2.42
C ARG A 143 15.46 7.53 -2.93
N ARG A 144 16.17 8.29 -3.72
CA ARG A 144 17.51 7.92 -4.20
C ARG A 144 18.56 8.81 -3.57
N GLU A 145 19.68 8.20 -3.18
CA GLU A 145 20.85 8.89 -2.69
C GLU A 145 21.33 9.93 -3.72
N GLY A 146 21.72 11.10 -3.23
CA GLY A 146 22.26 12.17 -4.07
C GLY A 146 21.25 12.87 -4.98
N GLN A 147 19.95 12.48 -4.95
CA GLN A 147 18.91 13.15 -5.73
C GLN A 147 17.98 13.97 -4.83
N ASN A 148 17.71 15.21 -5.22
CA ASN A 148 16.72 16.05 -4.54
C ASN A 148 15.27 15.71 -4.95
N LEU A 149 15.06 14.61 -5.65
CA LEU A 149 13.74 14.18 -6.13
C LEU A 149 13.31 12.88 -5.43
N VAL A 150 12.06 12.85 -5.06
CA VAL A 150 11.39 11.68 -4.49
C VAL A 150 10.29 11.22 -5.43
N ARG A 151 10.25 9.94 -5.70
CA ARG A 151 9.22 9.31 -6.51
C ARG A 151 8.16 8.72 -5.56
N VAL A 152 6.91 9.13 -5.74
CA VAL A 152 5.77 8.73 -4.92
C VAL A 152 4.77 8.05 -5.84
N ALA A 153 4.59 6.73 -5.68
CA ALA A 153 3.50 6.02 -6.30
C ALA A 153 2.30 6.06 -5.35
N TRP A 154 1.17 6.52 -5.84
CA TRP A 154 -0.08 6.58 -5.11
C TRP A 154 -1.15 5.78 -5.83
N HIS A 155 -1.82 4.94 -5.05
CA HIS A 155 -2.91 4.09 -5.52
C HIS A 155 -4.15 4.38 -4.67
N PRO A 156 -5.25 4.87 -5.28
CA PRO A 156 -6.47 5.21 -4.56
C PRO A 156 -7.15 3.98 -3.96
N ARG A 157 -6.96 2.80 -4.56
CA ARG A 157 -7.51 1.55 -4.04
C ARG A 157 -6.52 0.40 -4.20
N ALA A 158 -6.18 -0.20 -3.07
CA ALA A 158 -5.34 -1.38 -3.01
C ALA A 158 -5.90 -2.36 -1.97
N PHE A 159 -5.69 -3.63 -2.21
CA PHE A 159 -6.02 -4.72 -1.30
C PHE A 159 -4.72 -5.19 -0.65
N LEU A 160 -4.61 -5.00 0.65
CA LEU A 160 -3.47 -5.47 1.43
C LEU A 160 -3.79 -6.84 2.01
N GLN A 161 -3.04 -7.85 1.63
CA GLN A 161 -3.23 -9.24 2.07
C GLN A 161 -1.97 -9.77 2.75
N SER A 162 -2.18 -10.63 3.75
CA SER A 162 -1.10 -11.41 4.34
C SER A 162 -0.54 -12.41 3.33
N ASN A 163 0.78 -12.44 3.15
CA ASN A 163 1.49 -13.39 2.29
C ASN A 163 2.50 -14.22 3.07
N GLY A 164 2.23 -14.46 4.34
CA GLY A 164 3.03 -15.29 5.21
C GLY A 164 3.99 -14.53 6.12
N THR A 165 4.71 -15.30 6.90
CA THR A 165 5.75 -14.84 7.81
C THR A 165 7.07 -15.45 7.40
N GLY A 166 8.15 -14.78 7.71
CA GLY A 166 9.49 -15.28 7.42
C GLY A 166 10.47 -14.86 8.49
N ASP A 167 11.70 -15.26 8.30
CA ASP A 167 12.84 -14.80 9.10
C ASP A 167 13.88 -14.20 8.13
N SER A 168 14.31 -13.00 8.41
CA SER A 168 15.38 -12.36 7.66
C SER A 168 16.39 -11.77 8.63
N GLN A 169 17.64 -12.17 8.50
CA GLN A 169 18.74 -11.73 9.38
C GLN A 169 18.46 -11.98 10.88
N ASN A 170 17.88 -13.13 11.21
CA ASN A 170 17.46 -13.53 12.56
C ASN A 170 16.43 -12.55 13.18
N ARG A 171 15.54 -12.02 12.38
CA ARG A 171 14.45 -11.13 12.82
C ARG A 171 13.14 -11.55 12.19
N ASP A 172 12.08 -11.43 12.98
CA ASP A 172 10.73 -11.65 12.48
C ASP A 172 10.41 -10.74 11.30
N THR A 173 9.90 -11.34 10.25
CA THR A 173 9.37 -10.63 9.09
C THR A 173 7.93 -11.02 8.85
N VAL A 174 7.11 -10.07 8.47
CA VAL A 174 5.80 -10.31 7.90
C VAL A 174 5.82 -9.90 6.43
N GLN A 175 5.09 -10.65 5.61
CA GLN A 175 5.02 -10.36 4.20
C GLN A 175 3.59 -10.00 3.82
N PHE A 176 3.46 -8.91 3.08
CA PHE A 176 2.21 -8.50 2.48
C PHE A 176 2.29 -8.59 0.97
N THR A 177 1.16 -8.89 0.36
CA THR A 177 0.93 -8.62 -1.05
C THR A 177 -0.11 -7.50 -1.15
N ALA A 178 0.27 -6.38 -1.75
CA ALA A 178 -0.67 -5.32 -2.06
C ALA A 178 -1.09 -5.43 -3.52
N THR A 179 -2.39 -5.65 -3.76
CA THR A 179 -2.97 -5.76 -5.10
C THR A 179 -3.76 -4.52 -5.42
N VAL A 180 -3.34 -3.78 -6.44
CA VAL A 180 -4.05 -2.62 -6.97
C VAL A 180 -4.93 -3.07 -8.12
N GLN A 181 -6.21 -2.74 -8.04
CA GLN A 181 -7.19 -2.97 -9.09
C GLN A 181 -7.71 -1.65 -9.64
N ALA A 182 -8.24 -1.69 -10.85
CA ALA A 182 -8.90 -0.54 -11.44
C ALA A 182 -10.01 -0.03 -10.51
N PHE A 183 -10.01 1.26 -10.27
CA PHE A 183 -11.02 1.93 -9.47
C PHE A 183 -11.42 3.24 -10.15
N ASN A 184 -12.71 3.44 -10.34
CA ASN A 184 -13.20 4.69 -10.91
C ASN A 184 -13.07 5.83 -9.87
N TYR A 185 -11.87 6.39 -9.82
CA TYR A 185 -11.52 7.44 -8.90
C TYR A 185 -11.89 8.81 -9.49
N THR A 186 -12.62 9.58 -8.71
CA THR A 186 -12.87 10.99 -9.02
C THR A 186 -12.00 11.84 -8.10
N PRO A 187 -11.01 12.58 -8.62
CA PRO A 187 -10.16 13.43 -7.80
C PRO A 187 -10.97 14.45 -7.00
N GLY A 188 -10.57 14.66 -5.76
CA GLY A 188 -11.06 15.75 -4.93
C GLY A 188 -10.62 17.11 -5.48
N SER A 189 -11.04 18.18 -4.85
CA SER A 189 -10.78 19.56 -5.31
C SER A 189 -9.29 19.89 -5.49
N THR A 190 -8.42 19.21 -4.73
CA THR A 190 -6.97 19.49 -4.73
C THR A 190 -6.26 18.87 -5.93
N LEU A 191 -6.69 17.68 -6.38
CA LEU A 191 -6.07 16.97 -7.51
C LEU A 191 -6.80 17.16 -8.84
N THR A 192 -7.92 17.89 -8.87
CA THR A 192 -8.71 18.11 -10.10
C THR A 192 -7.88 18.70 -11.25
N ALA A 193 -6.88 19.53 -10.95
CA ALA A 193 -5.99 20.08 -11.97
C ALA A 193 -5.13 19.01 -12.67
N TYR A 194 -5.00 17.82 -12.09
CA TYR A 194 -4.17 16.71 -12.59
C TYR A 194 -4.99 15.49 -13.00
N ASP A 195 -6.31 15.63 -13.10
CA ASP A 195 -7.25 14.54 -13.40
C ASP A 195 -6.85 13.73 -14.63
N ALA A 196 -6.42 14.41 -15.70
CA ALA A 196 -5.97 13.74 -16.92
C ALA A 196 -4.73 12.84 -16.76
N GLN A 197 -3.95 13.00 -15.70
CA GLN A 197 -2.74 12.24 -15.40
C GLN A 197 -2.98 11.14 -14.37
N ILE A 198 -4.15 11.12 -13.73
CA ILE A 198 -4.53 10.11 -12.74
C ILE A 198 -5.36 9.05 -13.44
N THR A 199 -4.87 7.83 -13.43
CA THR A 199 -5.57 6.69 -14.00
C THR A 199 -6.40 5.96 -12.94
N GLU A 200 -7.21 5.03 -13.38
CA GLU A 200 -7.94 4.11 -12.49
C GLU A 200 -7.06 3.28 -11.54
N TYR A 201 -5.74 3.23 -11.81
CA TYR A 201 -4.75 2.56 -10.96
C TYR A 201 -3.98 3.55 -10.08
N GLY A 202 -4.21 4.85 -10.23
CA GLY A 202 -3.51 5.92 -9.53
C GLY A 202 -2.49 6.68 -10.37
N ALA A 203 -1.48 7.25 -9.72
CA ALA A 203 -0.47 8.09 -10.38
C ALA A 203 0.90 7.96 -9.71
N ILE A 204 1.93 8.32 -10.47
CA ILE A 204 3.31 8.43 -9.97
C ILE A 204 3.70 9.91 -9.99
N PHE A 205 3.96 10.47 -8.83
CA PHE A 205 4.47 11.83 -8.66
C PHE A 205 5.99 11.79 -8.54
N THR A 206 6.65 12.78 -9.12
CA THR A 206 8.08 13.04 -8.91
C THR A 206 8.21 14.46 -8.38
N VAL A 207 8.54 14.58 -7.11
CA VAL A 207 8.54 15.86 -6.39
C VAL A 207 9.88 16.14 -5.74
N ALA A 208 10.20 17.42 -5.55
CA ALA A 208 11.35 17.81 -4.76
C ALA A 208 11.18 17.39 -3.30
N ARG A 209 12.28 17.08 -2.64
CA ARG A 209 12.28 16.50 -1.28
C ARG A 209 11.56 17.36 -0.25
N ASP A 210 11.69 18.68 -0.36
CA ASP A 210 11.03 19.66 0.50
C ASP A 210 9.50 19.72 0.30
N LYS A 211 8.99 19.22 -0.84
CA LYS A 211 7.57 19.19 -1.18
C LYS A 211 6.88 17.86 -0.91
N VAL A 212 7.62 16.86 -0.46
CA VAL A 212 7.05 15.53 -0.21
C VAL A 212 5.92 15.59 0.82
N GLN A 213 6.13 16.31 1.92
CA GLN A 213 5.11 16.43 2.96
C GLN A 213 3.84 17.10 2.45
N THR A 214 3.97 18.18 1.67
CA THR A 214 2.81 18.86 1.05
C THR A 214 2.05 17.91 0.11
N LEU A 215 2.76 17.09 -0.67
CA LEU A 215 2.10 16.09 -1.51
C LEU A 215 1.36 15.05 -0.66
N LEU A 216 2.00 14.52 0.38
CA LEU A 216 1.37 13.54 1.27
C LEU A 216 0.12 14.10 1.94
N ASP A 217 0.16 15.34 2.41
CA ASP A 217 -1.01 16.03 3.01
C ASP A 217 -2.14 16.19 1.97
N THR A 218 -1.78 16.49 0.72
CA THR A 218 -2.73 16.55 -0.39
C THR A 218 -3.38 15.20 -0.66
N LEU A 219 -2.59 14.13 -0.74
CA LEU A 219 -3.08 12.78 -1.00
C LEU A 219 -3.91 12.22 0.17
N ALA A 220 -3.60 12.64 1.40
CA ALA A 220 -4.39 12.26 2.58
C ALA A 220 -5.77 12.90 2.58
N ALA A 221 -5.87 14.15 2.08
CA ALA A 221 -7.14 14.88 2.00
C ALA A 221 -8.06 14.38 0.86
N GLU A 222 -7.57 13.52 -0.04
CA GLU A 222 -8.39 12.96 -1.10
C GLU A 222 -9.39 11.93 -0.54
N ALA A 223 -10.53 11.82 -1.22
CA ALA A 223 -11.60 10.94 -0.79
C ALA A 223 -11.16 9.46 -0.72
N LEU A 224 -11.69 8.76 0.27
CA LEU A 224 -11.56 7.31 0.37
C LEU A 224 -12.37 6.61 -0.72
N PRO A 225 -11.91 5.45 -1.21
CA PRO A 225 -12.72 4.62 -2.08
C PRO A 225 -13.97 4.14 -1.32
N ALA A 226 -15.14 4.33 -1.89
CA ALA A 226 -16.39 3.82 -1.36
C ALA A 226 -16.51 2.30 -1.54
#